data_70250f14a3563f58fb92298b079aa904
#
_entry.id   70250f14a3563f58fb92298b079aa904
#
_cell.length_a   1.000
_cell.length_b   1.000
_cell.length_c   1.000
_cell.angle_alpha   90.00
_cell.angle_beta   90.00
_cell.angle_gamma   90.00
#
_symmetry.space_group_name_H-M   'P 1'
#
loop_
_entity.id
_entity.type
_entity.pdbx_description
1 polymer ?
#
loop_
_entity_poly.entity_id
_entity_poly.type
_entity_poly.pdbx_seq_one_letter_code
_entity_poly.pdbx_strand_id
1 'polypeptide(L)'
;MGWRKPALALVAALVLVSALGIAEYLRIQALASGVAERLGRIPEALASPSLVLPAEGLTALRRDLEAAEGDIAALKAEAERFGPLAPGFLPGADELRAAPPVLEVGLDVVRAARRTLEGLEPLAGVLGRRRLDRVSLSTFNGEMASALEAGAPRFRQAQEALARTRAARQAIDIRGLPPRLAAALDDLDAAAPRLEASLKLALAGPALARTLLGLERPQTFLILAQNSQELRPTGGFLSGVWLVTVDRAKVTRLVFLNSSDVDAELARFPEPPRSLTIALWGGIWTFKDSNWMPDFPTAASKARELYR
;
A
#
# COMPACT_ATOMS: atom_id res chain seq x y z
N MET A 1 28.30 64.57 24.59
CA MET A 1 27.54 63.55 25.38
C MET A 1 26.39 62.94 24.54
N GLY A 2 26.54 62.76 23.22
CA GLY A 2 25.47 62.39 22.29
C GLY A 2 25.51 60.99 21.66
N TRP A 3 26.61 60.24 21.79
CA TRP A 3 26.83 58.95 21.07
C TRP A 3 26.37 57.69 21.80
N ARG A 4 26.05 57.77 23.10
CA ARG A 4 25.66 56.61 23.91
C ARG A 4 24.24 56.10 23.58
N LYS A 5 23.31 57.00 23.24
CA LYS A 5 21.91 56.62 22.93
C LYS A 5 21.76 55.81 21.61
N PRO A 6 22.35 56.20 20.46
CA PRO A 6 22.26 55.41 19.25
C PRO A 6 22.98 54.06 19.32
N ALA A 7 24.13 54.00 20.06
CA ALA A 7 24.84 52.74 20.28
C ALA A 7 24.02 51.75 21.14
N LEU A 8 23.35 52.23 22.18
CA LEU A 8 22.46 51.37 23.01
C LEU A 8 21.23 50.88 22.19
N ALA A 9 20.66 51.72 21.34
CA ALA A 9 19.57 51.35 20.46
C ALA A 9 20.00 50.30 19.43
N LEU A 10 21.22 50.42 18.88
CA LEU A 10 21.78 49.45 17.96
C LEU A 10 22.06 48.11 18.63
N VAL A 11 22.62 48.11 19.83
CA VAL A 11 22.84 46.89 20.63
C VAL A 11 21.52 46.25 21.01
N ALA A 12 20.52 47.03 21.43
CA ALA A 12 19.19 46.51 21.75
C ALA A 12 18.50 45.90 20.50
N ALA A 13 18.62 46.54 19.33
CA ALA A 13 18.11 46.00 18.08
C ALA A 13 18.83 44.72 17.67
N LEU A 14 20.15 44.64 17.80
CA LEU A 14 20.95 43.41 17.56
C LEU A 14 20.56 42.27 18.51
N VAL A 15 20.38 42.56 19.80
CA VAL A 15 19.90 41.56 20.77
C VAL A 15 18.50 41.07 20.44
N LEU A 16 17.59 41.97 20.05
CA LEU A 16 16.24 41.64 19.67
C LEU A 16 16.20 40.78 18.41
N VAL A 17 16.96 41.12 17.37
CA VAL A 17 17.09 40.32 16.13
C VAL A 17 17.71 38.95 16.42
N SER A 18 18.72 38.90 17.29
CA SER A 18 19.32 37.60 17.70
C SER A 18 18.35 36.76 18.51
N ALA A 19 17.59 37.35 19.42
CA ALA A 19 16.58 36.64 20.21
C ALA A 19 15.42 36.11 19.33
N LEU A 20 14.95 36.91 18.36
CA LEU A 20 13.96 36.49 17.38
C LEU A 20 14.48 35.36 16.48
N GLY A 21 15.76 35.46 16.05
CA GLY A 21 16.40 34.41 15.26
C GLY A 21 16.54 33.08 16.04
N ILE A 22 16.89 33.16 17.34
CA ILE A 22 16.96 31.96 18.21
C ILE A 22 15.56 31.38 18.45
N ALA A 23 14.55 32.20 18.71
CA ALA A 23 13.19 31.75 18.91
C ALA A 23 12.64 31.02 17.66
N GLU A 24 12.90 31.55 16.48
CA GLU A 24 12.48 30.95 15.22
C GLU A 24 13.26 29.65 14.93
N TYR A 25 14.55 29.62 15.21
CA TYR A 25 15.35 28.40 15.14
C TYR A 25 14.81 27.29 16.05
N LEU A 26 14.47 27.59 17.30
CA LEU A 26 13.86 26.65 18.24
C LEU A 26 12.50 26.16 17.76
N ARG A 27 11.72 27.03 17.16
CA ARG A 27 10.42 26.67 16.56
C ARG A 27 10.58 25.70 15.40
N ILE A 28 11.53 25.94 14.49
CA ILE A 28 11.86 25.04 13.37
C ILE A 28 12.31 23.67 13.89
N GLN A 29 13.14 23.64 14.92
CA GLN A 29 13.59 22.41 15.57
C GLN A 29 12.41 21.64 16.19
N ALA A 30 11.49 22.32 16.84
CA ALA A 30 10.29 21.73 17.44
C ALA A 30 9.37 21.13 16.35
N LEU A 31 9.16 21.86 15.23
CA LEU A 31 8.38 21.35 14.09
C LEU A 31 9.03 20.09 13.47
N ALA A 32 10.34 20.11 13.25
CA ALA A 32 11.08 18.96 12.72
C ALA A 32 10.99 17.73 13.62
N SER A 33 11.10 17.93 14.94
CA SER A 33 10.96 16.86 15.93
C SER A 33 9.53 16.31 15.96
N GLY A 34 8.52 17.18 15.88
CA GLY A 34 7.10 16.79 15.83
C GLY A 34 6.76 15.96 14.60
N VAL A 35 7.29 16.33 13.44
CA VAL A 35 7.14 15.55 12.19
C VAL A 35 7.76 14.17 12.34
N ALA A 36 9.00 14.08 12.83
CA ALA A 36 9.71 12.81 13.00
C ALA A 36 8.97 11.87 13.97
N GLU A 37 8.48 12.39 15.09
CA GLU A 37 7.71 11.61 16.08
C GLU A 37 6.39 11.07 15.49
N ARG A 38 5.64 11.91 14.76
CA ARG A 38 4.37 11.49 14.17
C ARG A 38 4.56 10.47 13.06
N LEU A 39 5.52 10.69 12.18
CA LEU A 39 5.83 9.75 11.11
C LEU A 39 6.36 8.41 11.65
N GLY A 40 7.13 8.44 12.75
CA GLY A 40 7.61 7.23 13.42
C GLY A 40 6.50 6.34 14.01
N ARG A 41 5.35 6.91 14.39
CA ARG A 41 4.20 6.15 14.90
C ARG A 41 3.35 5.47 13.83
N ILE A 42 3.42 5.92 12.56
CA ILE A 42 2.62 5.37 11.46
C ILE A 42 2.95 3.90 11.16
N PRO A 43 4.23 3.46 11.04
CA PRO A 43 4.56 2.06 10.83
C PRO A 43 4.07 1.13 11.95
N GLU A 44 4.11 1.57 13.20
CA GLU A 44 3.64 0.81 14.36
C GLU A 44 2.13 0.59 14.30
N ALA A 45 1.38 1.63 13.92
CA ALA A 45 -0.08 1.54 13.74
C ALA A 45 -0.47 0.59 12.59
N LEU A 46 0.35 0.52 11.52
CA LEU A 46 0.13 -0.35 10.37
C LEU A 46 0.64 -1.78 10.57
N ALA A 47 1.61 -1.99 11.47
CA ALA A 47 2.17 -3.31 11.79
C ALA A 47 1.29 -4.15 12.71
N SER A 48 0.16 -3.62 13.15
CA SER A 48 -0.79 -4.37 14.00
C SER A 48 -1.30 -5.61 13.23
N PRO A 49 -1.20 -6.82 13.79
CA PRO A 49 -1.53 -8.06 13.09
C PRO A 49 -3.03 -8.27 12.82
N SER A 50 -3.88 -7.35 13.27
CA SER A 50 -5.29 -7.34 12.91
C SER A 50 -5.47 -6.81 11.49
N LEU A 51 -5.91 -7.69 10.59
CA LEU A 51 -6.23 -7.36 9.18
C LEU A 51 -7.29 -6.25 9.01
N VAL A 52 -7.88 -5.81 10.11
CA VAL A 52 -8.93 -4.80 10.19
C VAL A 52 -8.53 -3.81 11.28
N LEU A 53 -8.06 -2.63 10.87
CA LEU A 53 -7.91 -1.52 11.81
C LEU A 53 -9.32 -1.18 12.36
N PRO A 54 -9.52 -1.13 13.70
CA PRO A 54 -10.75 -0.63 14.27
C PRO A 54 -11.03 0.78 13.71
N ALA A 55 -12.30 1.14 13.57
CA ALA A 55 -12.68 2.48 13.07
C ALA A 55 -12.01 3.62 13.86
N GLU A 56 -11.78 3.41 15.15
CA GLU A 56 -11.04 4.31 16.03
C GLU A 56 -9.56 4.45 15.60
N GLY A 57 -8.91 3.35 15.22
CA GLY A 57 -7.52 3.34 14.73
C GLY A 57 -7.36 4.10 13.41
N LEU A 58 -8.30 3.94 12.47
CA LEU A 58 -8.32 4.70 11.22
C LEU A 58 -8.50 6.20 11.47
N THR A 59 -9.39 6.55 12.41
CA THR A 59 -9.63 7.95 12.78
C THR A 59 -8.40 8.57 13.45
N ALA A 60 -7.72 7.84 14.32
CA ALA A 60 -6.48 8.29 14.96
C ALA A 60 -5.37 8.50 13.92
N LEU A 61 -5.15 7.51 13.03
CA LEU A 61 -4.16 7.59 11.98
C LEU A 61 -4.42 8.73 10.99
N ARG A 62 -5.68 8.98 10.62
CA ARG A 62 -6.06 10.12 9.78
C ARG A 62 -5.69 11.44 10.48
N ARG A 63 -5.98 11.58 11.76
CA ARG A 63 -5.67 12.77 12.54
C ARG A 63 -4.16 13.01 12.64
N ASP A 64 -3.38 11.94 12.81
CA ASP A 64 -1.92 12.03 12.83
C ASP A 64 -1.35 12.45 11.47
N LEU A 65 -1.91 11.94 10.36
CA LEU A 65 -1.52 12.35 9.01
C LEU A 65 -1.91 13.79 8.68
N GLU A 66 -3.10 14.26 9.11
CA GLU A 66 -3.53 15.65 8.97
C GLU A 66 -2.59 16.60 9.73
N ALA A 67 -2.21 16.23 10.95
CA ALA A 67 -1.26 17.01 11.74
C ALA A 67 0.13 17.01 11.11
N ALA A 68 0.62 15.85 10.64
CA ALA A 68 1.91 15.73 9.94
C ALA A 68 1.93 16.57 8.65
N GLU A 69 0.83 16.58 7.86
CA GLU A 69 0.70 17.44 6.68
C GLU A 69 0.86 18.93 7.04
N GLY A 70 0.18 19.36 8.11
CA GLY A 70 0.27 20.73 8.60
C GLY A 70 1.69 21.09 9.06
N ASP A 71 2.31 20.23 9.84
CA ASP A 71 3.66 20.44 10.39
C ASP A 71 4.72 20.45 9.27
N ILE A 72 4.64 19.54 8.28
CA ILE A 72 5.55 19.52 7.12
C ILE A 72 5.37 20.76 6.26
N ALA A 73 4.13 21.20 6.02
CA ALA A 73 3.86 22.42 5.25
C ALA A 73 4.41 23.66 5.97
N ALA A 74 4.23 23.75 7.27
CA ALA A 74 4.78 24.83 8.07
C ALA A 74 6.32 24.83 8.05
N LEU A 75 6.94 23.65 8.26
CA LEU A 75 8.39 23.50 8.21
C LEU A 75 8.96 23.88 6.83
N LYS A 76 8.28 23.48 5.74
CA LYS A 76 8.65 23.86 4.37
C LYS A 76 8.62 25.38 4.20
N ALA A 77 7.53 26.05 4.62
CA ALA A 77 7.40 27.50 4.53
C ALA A 77 8.50 28.23 5.31
N GLU A 78 8.84 27.76 6.51
CA GLU A 78 9.93 28.33 7.29
C GLU A 78 11.30 28.05 6.65
N ALA A 79 11.51 26.88 6.08
CA ALA A 79 12.75 26.54 5.37
C ALA A 79 12.93 27.41 4.11
N GLU A 80 11.87 27.67 3.35
CA GLU A 80 11.90 28.56 2.19
C GLU A 80 12.18 30.01 2.58
N ARG A 81 11.62 30.46 3.70
CA ARG A 81 11.77 31.83 4.19
C ARG A 81 13.14 32.09 4.79
N PHE A 82 13.64 31.23 5.65
CA PHE A 82 14.84 31.44 6.44
C PHE A 82 16.07 30.71 5.92
N GLY A 83 15.91 29.64 5.13
CA GLY A 83 17.03 28.87 4.59
C GLY A 83 18.06 29.74 3.84
N PRO A 84 17.64 30.63 2.91
CA PRO A 84 18.55 31.52 2.20
C PRO A 84 19.29 32.51 3.12
N LEU A 85 18.69 32.85 4.27
CA LEU A 85 19.21 33.82 5.23
C LEU A 85 20.04 33.18 6.35
N ALA A 86 19.98 31.85 6.49
CA ALA A 86 20.65 31.13 7.56
C ALA A 86 22.18 31.24 7.44
N PRO A 87 22.90 31.82 8.44
CA PRO A 87 24.36 31.87 8.41
C PRO A 87 24.95 30.45 8.43
N GLY A 88 26.00 30.20 7.63
CA GLY A 88 26.59 28.88 7.50
C GLY A 88 27.25 28.30 8.76
N PHE A 89 27.47 29.14 9.78
CA PHE A 89 27.98 28.68 11.07
C PHE A 89 26.88 28.19 12.03
N LEU A 90 25.59 28.37 11.70
CA LEU A 90 24.50 27.84 12.51
C LEU A 90 24.33 26.34 12.29
N PRO A 91 24.24 25.54 13.36
CA PRO A 91 23.95 24.12 13.23
C PRO A 91 22.61 23.89 12.49
N GLY A 92 22.63 23.08 11.45
CA GLY A 92 21.43 22.79 10.64
C GLY A 92 21.12 23.83 9.55
N ALA A 93 21.97 24.80 9.30
CA ALA A 93 21.77 25.78 8.21
C ALA A 93 21.76 25.12 6.83
N ASP A 94 22.58 24.12 6.60
CA ASP A 94 22.64 23.38 5.35
C ASP A 94 21.41 22.50 5.17
N GLU A 95 20.93 21.85 6.22
CA GLU A 95 19.67 21.13 6.24
C GLU A 95 18.50 22.05 5.91
N LEU A 96 18.45 23.23 6.53
CA LEU A 96 17.38 24.19 6.32
C LEU A 96 17.32 24.69 4.86
N ARG A 97 18.49 24.92 4.25
CA ARG A 97 18.58 25.33 2.83
C ARG A 97 18.19 24.23 1.86
N ALA A 98 18.54 22.98 2.18
CA ALA A 98 18.31 21.83 1.31
C ALA A 98 16.95 21.16 1.55
N ALA A 99 16.23 21.49 2.63
CA ALA A 99 15.00 20.83 3.04
C ALA A 99 13.80 21.06 2.10
N PRO A 100 13.53 22.22 1.48
CA PRO A 100 12.28 22.49 0.78
C PRO A 100 11.88 21.41 -0.25
N PRO A 101 12.75 20.96 -1.17
CA PRO A 101 12.38 19.94 -2.14
C PRO A 101 12.12 18.58 -1.49
N VAL A 102 12.83 18.21 -0.42
CA VAL A 102 12.61 16.95 0.32
C VAL A 102 11.27 17.01 1.06
N LEU A 103 10.95 18.14 1.68
CA LEU A 103 9.68 18.36 2.37
C LEU A 103 8.49 18.36 1.41
N GLU A 104 8.65 18.84 0.17
CA GLU A 104 7.61 18.73 -0.87
C GLU A 104 7.30 17.26 -1.20
N VAL A 105 8.33 16.44 -1.41
CA VAL A 105 8.16 14.98 -1.61
C VAL A 105 7.45 14.35 -0.42
N GLY A 106 7.88 14.66 0.81
CA GLY A 106 7.25 14.17 2.03
C GLY A 106 5.79 14.57 2.16
N LEU A 107 5.48 15.82 1.85
CA LEU A 107 4.13 16.38 1.87
C LEU A 107 3.18 15.63 0.91
N ASP A 108 3.62 15.37 -0.31
CA ASP A 108 2.83 14.64 -1.30
C ASP A 108 2.62 13.16 -0.91
N VAL A 109 3.62 12.50 -0.29
CA VAL A 109 3.46 11.14 0.25
C VAL A 109 2.43 11.12 1.39
N VAL A 110 2.50 12.06 2.33
CA VAL A 110 1.55 12.16 3.44
C VAL A 110 0.14 12.45 2.93
N ARG A 111 0.00 13.34 1.95
CA ARG A 111 -1.28 13.61 1.27
C ARG A 111 -1.84 12.36 0.60
N ALA A 112 -1.01 11.61 -0.11
CA ALA A 112 -1.42 10.35 -0.73
C ALA A 112 -1.89 9.34 0.31
N ALA A 113 -1.16 9.18 1.41
CA ALA A 113 -1.54 8.28 2.51
C ALA A 113 -2.88 8.71 3.14
N ARG A 114 -3.07 9.99 3.43
CA ARG A 114 -4.33 10.53 3.96
C ARG A 114 -5.50 10.28 3.01
N ARG A 115 -5.36 10.58 1.71
CA ARG A 115 -6.39 10.30 0.71
C ARG A 115 -6.72 8.81 0.61
N THR A 116 -5.72 7.95 0.77
CA THR A 116 -5.93 6.50 0.82
C THR A 116 -6.81 6.11 2.01
N LEU A 117 -6.52 6.64 3.20
CA LEU A 117 -7.35 6.38 4.39
C LEU A 117 -8.78 6.91 4.23
N GLU A 118 -8.95 8.13 3.71
CA GLU A 118 -10.28 8.68 3.41
C GLU A 118 -11.07 7.79 2.46
N GLY A 119 -10.39 7.18 1.47
CA GLY A 119 -10.99 6.21 0.56
C GLY A 119 -11.39 4.90 1.23
N LEU A 120 -10.76 4.52 2.35
CA LEU A 120 -11.08 3.33 3.13
C LEU A 120 -12.18 3.56 4.19
N GLU A 121 -12.54 4.80 4.52
CA GLU A 121 -13.57 5.11 5.52
C GLU A 121 -14.93 4.42 5.26
N PRO A 122 -15.47 4.39 4.00
CA PRO A 122 -16.71 3.67 3.74
C PRO A 122 -16.62 2.18 4.07
N LEU A 123 -15.46 1.57 3.78
CA LEU A 123 -15.19 0.15 4.08
C LEU A 123 -15.12 -0.09 5.59
N ALA A 124 -14.45 0.78 6.34
CA ALA A 124 -14.41 0.72 7.80
C ALA A 124 -15.81 0.83 8.41
N GLY A 125 -16.66 1.67 7.83
CA GLY A 125 -18.07 1.79 8.22
C GLY A 125 -18.87 0.49 8.03
N VAL A 126 -18.62 -0.26 6.96
CA VAL A 126 -19.20 -1.58 6.71
C VAL A 126 -18.68 -2.60 7.73
N LEU A 127 -17.38 -2.62 7.96
CA LEU A 127 -16.73 -3.55 8.89
C LEU A 127 -17.10 -3.29 10.35
N GLY A 128 -17.24 -2.02 10.76
CA GLY A 128 -17.53 -1.61 12.15
C GLY A 128 -18.98 -1.86 12.59
N ARG A 129 -19.93 -1.93 11.65
CA ARG A 129 -21.35 -2.19 11.97
C ARG A 129 -21.66 -3.63 12.31
N ARG A 130 -20.69 -4.53 12.31
CA ARG A 130 -20.90 -5.96 12.51
C ARG A 130 -21.07 -6.35 13.98
N ARG A 131 -22.29 -6.81 14.30
CA ARG A 131 -22.49 -8.00 15.13
C ARG A 131 -22.62 -9.18 14.14
N LEU A 132 -21.69 -10.12 14.22
CA LEU A 132 -21.50 -11.23 13.26
C LEU A 132 -22.70 -12.20 13.11
N ASP A 133 -23.78 -11.99 13.82
CA ASP A 133 -24.77 -13.04 14.09
C ASP A 133 -25.91 -13.14 13.07
N ARG A 134 -26.10 -12.18 12.14
CA ARG A 134 -27.29 -12.19 11.28
C ARG A 134 -27.17 -11.60 9.87
N VAL A 135 -26.00 -11.22 9.38
CA VAL A 135 -25.88 -10.66 8.03
C VAL A 135 -25.55 -11.77 7.02
N SER A 136 -26.34 -11.91 5.96
CA SER A 136 -26.02 -12.79 4.83
C SER A 136 -24.67 -12.40 4.24
N LEU A 137 -23.78 -13.36 4.02
CA LEU A 137 -22.48 -13.15 3.36
C LEU A 137 -22.63 -12.42 2.02
N SER A 138 -23.72 -12.63 1.30
CA SER A 138 -24.01 -11.96 0.02
C SER A 138 -24.23 -10.46 0.17
N THR A 139 -24.99 -10.04 1.19
CA THR A 139 -25.24 -8.62 1.48
C THR A 139 -23.96 -7.92 1.88
N PHE A 140 -23.18 -8.57 2.76
CA PHE A 140 -21.91 -8.04 3.22
C PHE A 140 -20.89 -7.83 2.10
N ASN A 141 -20.74 -8.81 1.22
CA ASN A 141 -19.79 -8.74 0.13
C ASN A 141 -20.20 -7.66 -0.91
N GLY A 142 -21.51 -7.48 -1.14
CA GLY A 142 -22.04 -6.38 -1.94
C GLY A 142 -21.75 -5.00 -1.32
N GLU A 143 -21.96 -4.85 -0.01
CA GLU A 143 -21.65 -3.61 0.72
C GLU A 143 -20.16 -3.29 0.69
N MET A 144 -19.28 -4.29 0.82
CA MET A 144 -17.82 -4.10 0.71
C MET A 144 -17.41 -3.59 -0.68
N ALA A 145 -17.95 -4.19 -1.75
CA ALA A 145 -17.66 -3.76 -3.12
C ALA A 145 -18.11 -2.31 -3.34
N SER A 146 -19.33 -1.97 -2.89
CA SER A 146 -19.87 -0.61 -3.00
C SER A 146 -19.09 0.40 -2.15
N ALA A 147 -18.59 0.00 -0.97
CA ALA A 147 -17.77 0.84 -0.11
C ALA A 147 -16.42 1.18 -0.76
N LEU A 148 -15.78 0.20 -1.40
CA LEU A 148 -14.54 0.43 -2.17
C LEU A 148 -14.78 1.32 -3.40
N GLU A 149 -15.91 1.17 -4.09
CA GLU A 149 -16.31 2.06 -5.19
C GLU A 149 -16.51 3.49 -4.73
N ALA A 150 -17.16 3.69 -3.58
CA ALA A 150 -17.32 5.00 -2.97
C ALA A 150 -15.99 5.67 -2.63
N GLY A 151 -14.97 4.89 -2.27
CA GLY A 151 -13.60 5.35 -2.02
C GLY A 151 -12.79 5.67 -3.27
N ALA A 152 -13.17 5.17 -4.45
CA ALA A 152 -12.37 5.25 -5.67
C ALA A 152 -11.93 6.68 -6.08
N PRO A 153 -12.72 7.75 -5.91
CA PRO A 153 -12.26 9.11 -6.19
C PRO A 153 -11.06 9.51 -5.31
N ARG A 154 -11.06 9.11 -4.02
CA ARG A 154 -9.95 9.37 -3.09
C ARG A 154 -8.70 8.59 -3.45
N PHE A 155 -8.84 7.33 -3.84
CA PHE A 155 -7.74 6.51 -4.31
C PHE A 155 -7.08 7.09 -5.58
N ARG A 156 -7.87 7.63 -6.51
CA ARG A 156 -7.32 8.33 -7.69
C ARG A 156 -6.56 9.59 -7.32
N GLN A 157 -7.08 10.41 -6.40
CA GLN A 157 -6.37 11.59 -5.89
C GLN A 157 -5.03 11.21 -5.22
N ALA A 158 -5.01 10.09 -4.48
CA ALA A 158 -3.79 9.56 -3.89
C ALA A 158 -2.78 9.12 -4.97
N GLN A 159 -3.23 8.45 -6.03
CA GLN A 159 -2.37 8.08 -7.16
C GLN A 159 -1.75 9.31 -7.85
N GLU A 160 -2.54 10.36 -8.08
CA GLU A 160 -2.06 11.62 -8.66
C GLU A 160 -1.02 12.29 -7.77
N ALA A 161 -1.21 12.28 -6.44
CA ALA A 161 -0.22 12.78 -5.50
C ALA A 161 1.10 12.01 -5.60
N LEU A 162 1.05 10.68 -5.62
CA LEU A 162 2.25 9.84 -5.78
C LEU A 162 2.94 10.01 -7.15
N ALA A 163 2.18 10.29 -8.20
CA ALA A 163 2.77 10.61 -9.50
C ALA A 163 3.57 11.93 -9.45
N ARG A 164 3.05 12.96 -8.77
CA ARG A 164 3.80 14.21 -8.50
C ARG A 164 5.04 13.96 -7.66
N THR A 165 4.92 13.15 -6.61
CA THR A 165 6.04 12.74 -5.76
C THR A 165 7.20 12.19 -6.58
N ARG A 166 6.94 11.31 -7.55
CA ARG A 166 7.98 10.73 -8.41
C ARG A 166 8.70 11.80 -9.25
N ALA A 167 7.96 12.73 -9.84
CA ALA A 167 8.53 13.79 -10.64
C ALA A 167 9.40 14.73 -9.77
N ALA A 168 8.91 15.12 -8.60
CA ALA A 168 9.65 15.94 -7.64
C ALA A 168 10.91 15.22 -7.14
N ARG A 169 10.80 13.92 -6.84
CA ARG A 169 11.91 13.08 -6.37
C ARG A 169 13.05 12.98 -7.39
N GLN A 170 12.71 12.82 -8.68
CA GLN A 170 13.71 12.74 -9.75
C GLN A 170 14.51 14.02 -9.92
N ALA A 171 13.99 15.16 -9.52
CA ALA A 171 14.66 16.44 -9.58
C ALA A 171 15.68 16.69 -8.44
N ILE A 172 15.71 15.79 -7.41
CA ILE A 172 16.59 15.96 -6.24
C ILE A 172 17.89 15.16 -6.45
N ASP A 173 19.04 15.87 -6.47
CA ASP A 173 20.36 15.21 -6.42
C ASP A 173 20.72 14.83 -4.97
N ILE A 174 20.74 13.54 -4.67
CA ILE A 174 21.03 13.01 -3.33
C ILE A 174 22.46 13.32 -2.87
N ARG A 175 23.41 13.40 -3.81
CA ARG A 175 24.85 13.54 -3.49
C ARG A 175 25.18 14.87 -2.81
N GLY A 176 24.31 15.87 -3.00
CA GLY A 176 24.46 17.19 -2.37
C GLY A 176 23.63 17.39 -1.09
N LEU A 177 22.86 16.38 -0.67
CA LEU A 177 22.00 16.50 0.50
C LEU A 177 22.74 16.23 1.82
N PRO A 178 22.43 16.98 2.89
CA PRO A 178 22.82 16.60 4.24
C PRO A 178 22.33 15.21 4.61
N PRO A 179 23.11 14.43 5.42
CA PRO A 179 22.82 13.02 5.69
C PRO A 179 21.41 12.74 6.25
N ARG A 180 20.89 13.65 7.07
CA ARG A 180 19.53 13.51 7.65
C ARG A 180 18.43 13.61 6.58
N LEU A 181 18.60 14.50 5.62
CA LEU A 181 17.65 14.67 4.52
C LEU A 181 17.75 13.53 3.51
N ALA A 182 18.96 13.04 3.25
CA ALA A 182 19.17 11.86 2.42
C ALA A 182 18.46 10.62 3.03
N ALA A 183 18.65 10.37 4.34
CA ALA A 183 17.99 9.29 5.04
C ALA A 183 16.46 9.41 5.02
N ALA A 184 15.90 10.60 5.23
CA ALA A 184 14.47 10.84 5.15
C ALA A 184 13.93 10.55 3.73
N LEU A 185 14.70 10.88 2.70
CA LEU A 185 14.34 10.62 1.31
C LEU A 185 14.37 9.12 0.98
N ASP A 186 15.34 8.38 1.52
CA ASP A 186 15.41 6.91 1.40
C ASP A 186 14.19 6.24 2.04
N ASP A 187 13.74 6.71 3.20
CA ASP A 187 12.52 6.23 3.86
C ASP A 187 11.27 6.47 3.00
N LEU A 188 11.17 7.65 2.37
CA LEU A 188 10.08 7.98 1.44
C LEU A 188 10.12 7.12 0.18
N ASP A 189 11.31 6.88 -0.38
CA ASP A 189 11.53 5.99 -1.52
C ASP A 189 11.12 4.54 -1.22
N ALA A 190 11.26 4.09 0.04
CA ALA A 190 10.79 2.77 0.48
C ALA A 190 9.27 2.71 0.71
N ALA A 191 8.65 3.82 1.13
CA ALA A 191 7.23 3.89 1.46
C ALA A 191 6.33 4.03 0.22
N ALA A 192 6.71 4.85 -0.76
CA ALA A 192 5.92 5.17 -1.92
C ALA A 192 5.49 3.95 -2.77
N PRO A 193 6.36 2.97 -3.10
CA PRO A 193 5.96 1.77 -3.84
C PRO A 193 4.94 0.89 -3.10
N ARG A 194 5.03 0.82 -1.77
CA ARG A 194 4.08 0.06 -0.95
C ARG A 194 2.70 0.69 -0.99
N LEU A 195 2.64 2.01 -0.87
CA LEU A 195 1.39 2.76 -0.97
C LEU A 195 0.77 2.63 -2.37
N GLU A 196 1.57 2.68 -3.42
CA GLU A 196 1.10 2.44 -4.80
C GLU A 196 0.52 1.05 -5.01
N ALA A 197 1.17 0.00 -4.50
CA ALA A 197 0.67 -1.36 -4.59
C ALA A 197 -0.69 -1.48 -3.88
N SER A 198 -0.84 -0.86 -2.71
CA SER A 198 -2.10 -0.81 -1.96
C SER A 198 -3.20 -0.06 -2.74
N LEU A 199 -2.88 1.06 -3.37
CA LEU A 199 -3.81 1.83 -4.19
C LEU A 199 -4.26 1.07 -5.45
N LYS A 200 -3.34 0.38 -6.13
CA LYS A 200 -3.67 -0.47 -7.28
C LYS A 200 -4.66 -1.55 -6.87
N LEU A 201 -4.44 -2.19 -5.72
CA LEU A 201 -5.36 -3.20 -5.19
C LEU A 201 -6.71 -2.60 -4.81
N ALA A 202 -6.73 -1.45 -4.14
CA ALA A 202 -7.96 -0.76 -3.74
C ALA A 202 -8.81 -0.35 -4.95
N LEU A 203 -8.19 0.12 -6.04
CA LEU A 203 -8.87 0.51 -7.27
C LEU A 203 -9.34 -0.69 -8.10
N ALA A 204 -8.59 -1.79 -8.10
CA ALA A 204 -8.99 -3.03 -8.78
C ALA A 204 -10.00 -3.85 -7.96
N GLY A 205 -10.03 -3.66 -6.64
CA GLY A 205 -10.82 -4.44 -5.69
C GLY A 205 -12.29 -4.56 -6.01
N PRO A 206 -13.02 -3.47 -6.34
CA PRO A 206 -14.44 -3.55 -6.69
C PRO A 206 -14.73 -4.47 -7.88
N ALA A 207 -13.97 -4.33 -8.95
CA ALA A 207 -14.15 -5.18 -10.15
C ALA A 207 -13.80 -6.64 -9.87
N LEU A 208 -12.70 -6.88 -9.13
CA LEU A 208 -12.32 -8.23 -8.69
C LEU A 208 -13.39 -8.83 -7.78
N ALA A 209 -13.90 -8.09 -6.80
CA ALA A 209 -14.94 -8.55 -5.90
C ALA A 209 -16.23 -8.90 -6.67
N ARG A 210 -16.68 -8.06 -7.60
CA ARG A 210 -17.84 -8.34 -8.45
C ARG A 210 -17.68 -9.63 -9.23
N THR A 211 -16.51 -9.83 -9.83
CA THR A 211 -16.19 -11.05 -10.58
C THR A 211 -16.10 -12.26 -9.67
N LEU A 212 -15.27 -12.21 -8.61
CA LEU A 212 -15.03 -13.36 -7.74
C LEU A 212 -16.29 -13.78 -6.96
N LEU A 213 -17.13 -12.82 -6.59
CA LEU A 213 -18.37 -13.09 -5.84
C LEU A 213 -19.58 -13.37 -6.75
N GLY A 214 -19.37 -13.37 -8.05
CA GLY A 214 -20.47 -13.65 -8.99
C GLY A 214 -21.63 -12.65 -8.87
N LEU A 215 -21.33 -11.34 -8.61
CA LEU A 215 -22.38 -10.33 -8.37
C LEU A 215 -23.17 -9.99 -9.64
N GLU A 216 -22.53 -10.08 -10.81
CA GLU A 216 -23.14 -9.78 -12.10
C GLU A 216 -23.62 -11.06 -12.82
N ARG A 217 -22.85 -12.13 -12.70
CA ARG A 217 -23.15 -13.45 -13.26
C ARG A 217 -22.49 -14.54 -12.40
N PRO A 218 -23.09 -15.75 -12.34
CA PRO A 218 -22.45 -16.86 -11.62
C PRO A 218 -21.03 -17.11 -12.10
N GLN A 219 -20.12 -17.35 -11.15
CA GLN A 219 -18.73 -17.71 -11.43
C GLN A 219 -18.44 -19.09 -10.90
N THR A 220 -17.81 -19.93 -11.73
CA THR A 220 -17.38 -21.25 -11.30
C THR A 220 -15.86 -21.28 -11.20
N PHE A 221 -15.38 -21.70 -10.04
CA PHE A 221 -13.97 -21.85 -9.72
C PHE A 221 -13.61 -23.32 -9.69
N LEU A 222 -12.46 -23.62 -10.26
CA LEU A 222 -11.80 -24.92 -10.15
C LEU A 222 -10.73 -24.80 -9.05
N ILE A 223 -10.96 -25.41 -7.89
CA ILE A 223 -10.01 -25.40 -6.78
C ILE A 223 -9.23 -26.70 -6.79
N LEU A 224 -7.94 -26.62 -7.11
CA LEU A 224 -7.07 -27.79 -7.22
C LEU A 224 -6.61 -28.27 -5.85
N ALA A 225 -6.90 -29.52 -5.51
CA ALA A 225 -6.48 -30.16 -4.28
C ALA A 225 -5.13 -30.86 -4.51
N GLN A 226 -4.06 -30.30 -3.95
CA GLN A 226 -2.69 -30.83 -4.08
C GLN A 226 -2.31 -31.71 -2.90
N ASN A 227 -1.68 -32.85 -3.18
CA ASN A 227 -1.09 -33.73 -2.18
C ASN A 227 0.42 -33.47 -2.09
N SER A 228 0.86 -32.79 -1.02
CA SER A 228 2.25 -32.43 -0.80
C SER A 228 3.17 -33.64 -0.49
N GLN A 229 2.63 -34.81 -0.29
CA GLN A 229 3.43 -36.04 -0.08
C GLN A 229 3.99 -36.60 -1.39
N GLU A 230 3.38 -36.27 -2.53
CA GLU A 230 3.92 -36.57 -3.85
C GLU A 230 4.27 -35.28 -4.58
N LEU A 231 5.53 -34.90 -4.59
CA LEU A 231 5.98 -33.65 -5.13
C LEU A 231 5.76 -33.50 -6.64
N ARG A 232 5.32 -32.32 -7.03
CA ARG A 232 5.28 -31.78 -8.39
C ARG A 232 5.86 -30.37 -8.38
N PRO A 233 6.26 -29.80 -9.51
CA PRO A 233 6.90 -28.48 -9.55
C PRO A 233 6.13 -27.35 -8.87
N THR A 234 4.80 -27.38 -8.82
CA THR A 234 3.96 -26.38 -8.13
C THR A 234 3.48 -26.80 -6.75
N GLY A 235 4.03 -27.87 -6.17
CA GLY A 235 3.67 -28.34 -4.80
C GLY A 235 3.51 -29.84 -4.73
N GLY A 236 2.38 -30.40 -5.12
CA GLY A 236 2.10 -31.83 -5.11
C GLY A 236 1.18 -32.27 -6.23
N PHE A 237 1.05 -33.59 -6.46
CA PHE A 237 0.13 -34.08 -7.48
C PHE A 237 -1.32 -33.68 -7.13
N LEU A 238 -2.15 -33.50 -8.15
CA LEU A 238 -3.54 -33.15 -7.94
C LEU A 238 -4.34 -34.40 -7.59
N SER A 239 -4.73 -34.54 -6.32
CA SER A 239 -5.55 -35.65 -5.85
C SER A 239 -7.01 -35.54 -6.25
N GLY A 240 -7.47 -34.31 -6.47
CA GLY A 240 -8.83 -34.01 -6.88
C GLY A 240 -9.05 -32.53 -7.10
N VAL A 241 -10.30 -32.17 -7.33
CA VAL A 241 -10.73 -30.83 -7.64
C VAL A 241 -12.10 -30.53 -7.02
N TRP A 242 -12.22 -29.32 -6.48
CA TRP A 242 -13.51 -28.76 -6.11
C TRP A 242 -14.02 -27.83 -7.20
N LEU A 243 -15.27 -28.05 -7.61
CA LEU A 243 -16.05 -27.11 -8.40
C LEU A 243 -16.89 -26.27 -7.46
N VAL A 244 -16.59 -24.99 -7.38
CA VAL A 244 -17.31 -24.04 -6.54
C VAL A 244 -17.97 -23.02 -7.42
N THR A 245 -19.32 -23.02 -7.50
CA THR A 245 -20.06 -21.96 -8.19
C THR A 245 -20.55 -20.95 -7.16
N VAL A 246 -20.21 -19.69 -7.40
CA VAL A 246 -20.63 -18.55 -6.60
C VAL A 246 -21.57 -17.69 -7.44
N ASP A 247 -22.77 -17.44 -6.94
CA ASP A 247 -23.78 -16.54 -7.51
C ASP A 247 -24.23 -15.56 -6.44
N ARG A 248 -24.10 -14.26 -6.73
CA ARG A 248 -24.45 -13.18 -5.80
C ARG A 248 -23.89 -13.42 -4.37
N ALA A 249 -22.60 -13.73 -4.33
CA ALA A 249 -21.81 -14.04 -3.14
C ALA A 249 -22.31 -15.25 -2.31
N LYS A 250 -23.14 -16.11 -2.89
CA LYS A 250 -23.55 -17.38 -2.31
C LYS A 250 -22.91 -18.54 -3.06
N VAL A 251 -22.40 -19.51 -2.32
CA VAL A 251 -22.00 -20.79 -2.93
C VAL A 251 -23.27 -21.54 -3.30
N THR A 252 -23.52 -21.70 -4.59
CA THR A 252 -24.71 -22.39 -5.13
C THR A 252 -24.39 -23.82 -5.57
N ARG A 253 -23.10 -24.13 -5.79
CA ARG A 253 -22.64 -25.46 -6.13
C ARG A 253 -21.29 -25.71 -5.48
N LEU A 254 -21.15 -26.87 -4.88
CA LEU A 254 -19.89 -27.36 -4.29
C LEU A 254 -19.81 -28.87 -4.57
N VAL A 255 -18.92 -29.27 -5.46
CA VAL A 255 -18.75 -30.67 -5.88
C VAL A 255 -17.27 -31.01 -5.83
N PHE A 256 -16.93 -32.14 -5.22
CA PHE A 256 -15.59 -32.70 -5.26
C PHE A 256 -15.56 -33.85 -6.26
N LEU A 257 -14.51 -33.90 -7.07
CA LEU A 257 -14.17 -34.97 -7.98
C LEU A 257 -12.75 -35.41 -7.73
N ASN A 258 -12.53 -36.73 -7.71
CA ASN A 258 -11.16 -37.24 -7.73
C ASN A 258 -10.52 -36.97 -9.10
N SER A 259 -9.21 -36.83 -9.13
CA SER A 259 -8.50 -36.64 -10.40
C SER A 259 -8.68 -37.82 -11.38
N SER A 260 -8.83 -39.04 -10.87
CA SER A 260 -9.12 -40.22 -11.69
C SER A 260 -10.48 -40.14 -12.37
N ASP A 261 -11.49 -39.55 -11.71
CA ASP A 261 -12.82 -39.37 -12.29
C ASP A 261 -12.79 -38.36 -13.44
N VAL A 262 -12.00 -37.29 -13.25
CA VAL A 262 -11.76 -36.30 -14.31
C VAL A 262 -11.03 -36.93 -15.50
N ASP A 263 -10.00 -37.72 -15.24
CA ASP A 263 -9.22 -38.42 -16.28
C ASP A 263 -10.08 -39.43 -17.05
N ALA A 264 -11.03 -40.10 -16.38
CA ALA A 264 -11.92 -41.07 -17.01
C ALA A 264 -12.90 -40.48 -18.03
N GLU A 265 -13.21 -39.20 -17.91
CA GLU A 265 -14.09 -38.46 -18.84
C GLU A 265 -13.34 -37.90 -20.06
N LEU A 266 -12.01 -37.94 -20.06
CA LEU A 266 -11.22 -37.42 -21.18
C LEU A 266 -11.31 -38.37 -22.40
N ALA A 267 -11.84 -37.84 -23.51
CA ALA A 267 -11.90 -38.58 -24.76
C ALA A 267 -10.50 -38.84 -25.37
N ARG A 268 -9.55 -37.96 -25.06
CA ARG A 268 -8.14 -38.05 -25.50
C ARG A 268 -7.24 -37.30 -24.54
N PHE A 269 -6.10 -37.92 -24.22
CA PHE A 269 -5.05 -37.28 -23.45
C PHE A 269 -4.12 -36.50 -24.38
N PRO A 270 -3.71 -35.26 -24.00
CA PRO A 270 -2.71 -34.51 -24.73
C PRO A 270 -1.32 -35.17 -24.61
N GLU A 271 -0.45 -34.82 -25.52
CA GLU A 271 0.95 -35.26 -25.47
C GLU A 271 1.66 -34.63 -24.26
N PRO A 272 2.31 -35.45 -23.42
CA PRO A 272 3.01 -34.95 -22.25
C PRO A 272 4.31 -34.22 -22.66
N PRO A 273 4.75 -33.20 -21.89
CA PRO A 273 6.07 -32.62 -22.09
C PRO A 273 7.16 -33.67 -21.83
N ARG A 274 8.26 -33.63 -22.56
CA ARG A 274 9.36 -34.60 -22.47
C ARG A 274 9.86 -34.82 -21.04
N SER A 275 9.91 -33.75 -20.24
CA SER A 275 10.31 -33.82 -18.82
C SER A 275 9.36 -34.68 -17.98
N LEU A 276 8.05 -34.61 -18.22
CA LEU A 276 7.04 -35.44 -17.55
C LEU A 276 7.20 -36.90 -17.95
N THR A 277 7.37 -37.17 -19.26
CA THR A 277 7.60 -38.53 -19.79
C THR A 277 8.82 -39.18 -19.15
N ILE A 278 9.93 -38.47 -19.03
CA ILE A 278 11.16 -38.95 -18.42
C ILE A 278 10.99 -39.20 -16.92
N ALA A 279 10.36 -38.29 -16.19
CA ALA A 279 10.26 -38.35 -14.75
C ALA A 279 9.28 -39.42 -14.26
N LEU A 280 8.15 -39.60 -14.94
CA LEU A 280 7.06 -40.49 -14.52
C LEU A 280 6.89 -41.71 -15.41
N TRP A 281 7.74 -41.90 -16.41
CA TRP A 281 7.70 -43.04 -17.36
C TRP A 281 6.32 -43.18 -18.03
N GLY A 282 5.58 -42.07 -18.16
CA GLY A 282 4.21 -42.00 -18.66
C GLY A 282 4.12 -41.46 -20.08
N GLY A 283 3.30 -42.07 -20.92
CA GLY A 283 3.02 -41.65 -22.29
C GLY A 283 1.82 -40.72 -22.45
N ILE A 284 1.14 -40.36 -21.36
CA ILE A 284 -0.08 -39.54 -21.36
C ILE A 284 0.03 -38.43 -20.32
N TRP A 285 -0.59 -37.30 -20.60
CA TRP A 285 -0.68 -36.17 -19.67
C TRP A 285 -2.07 -36.15 -19.04
N THR A 286 -2.14 -36.58 -17.79
CA THR A 286 -3.37 -36.70 -17.02
C THR A 286 -3.67 -35.40 -16.23
N PHE A 287 -4.90 -35.27 -15.75
CA PHE A 287 -5.32 -34.12 -14.92
C PHE A 287 -4.51 -34.04 -13.64
N LYS A 288 -4.20 -35.16 -12.99
CA LYS A 288 -3.41 -35.19 -11.73
C LYS A 288 -2.00 -34.65 -11.88
N ASP A 289 -1.45 -34.59 -13.10
CA ASP A 289 -0.12 -34.05 -13.43
C ASP A 289 -0.20 -32.75 -14.24
N SER A 290 -1.38 -32.13 -14.33
CA SER A 290 -1.56 -30.85 -15.08
C SER A 290 -0.73 -29.70 -14.52
N ASN A 291 -0.34 -29.79 -13.24
CA ASN A 291 0.52 -28.84 -12.53
C ASN A 291 2.02 -29.14 -12.68
N TRP A 292 2.42 -29.79 -13.76
CA TRP A 292 3.82 -30.12 -14.06
C TRP A 292 4.69 -28.89 -14.36
N MET A 293 4.12 -27.84 -14.94
CA MET A 293 4.85 -26.59 -15.19
C MET A 293 5.06 -25.83 -13.88
N PRO A 294 6.25 -25.24 -13.67
CA PRO A 294 6.58 -24.60 -12.39
C PRO A 294 5.82 -23.28 -12.15
N ASP A 295 5.34 -22.62 -13.19
CA ASP A 295 4.53 -21.42 -13.05
C ASP A 295 3.03 -21.76 -12.93
N PHE A 296 2.38 -21.16 -11.94
CA PHE A 296 0.97 -21.41 -11.65
C PHE A 296 0.01 -21.05 -12.79
N PRO A 297 0.16 -19.92 -13.53
CA PRO A 297 -0.74 -19.60 -14.63
C PRO A 297 -0.78 -20.68 -15.72
N THR A 298 0.38 -21.23 -16.09
CA THR A 298 0.46 -22.33 -17.09
C THR A 298 -0.14 -23.61 -16.53
N ALA A 299 0.18 -23.98 -15.29
CA ALA A 299 -0.38 -25.16 -14.63
C ALA A 299 -1.91 -25.08 -14.49
N ALA A 300 -2.45 -23.93 -14.06
CA ALA A 300 -3.88 -23.71 -13.94
C ALA A 300 -4.60 -23.73 -15.31
N SER A 301 -3.96 -23.20 -16.36
CA SER A 301 -4.48 -23.25 -17.71
C SER A 301 -4.57 -24.69 -18.23
N LYS A 302 -3.56 -25.51 -17.96
CA LYS A 302 -3.55 -26.95 -18.32
C LYS A 302 -4.59 -27.72 -17.53
N ALA A 303 -4.73 -27.49 -16.23
CA ALA A 303 -5.77 -28.11 -15.42
C ALA A 303 -7.18 -27.78 -15.96
N ARG A 304 -7.43 -26.52 -16.34
CA ARG A 304 -8.69 -26.09 -16.95
C ARG A 304 -8.93 -26.74 -18.32
N GLU A 305 -7.88 -26.93 -19.13
CA GLU A 305 -7.96 -27.60 -20.42
C GLU A 305 -8.36 -29.06 -20.26
N LEU A 306 -7.74 -29.79 -19.34
CA LEU A 306 -8.00 -31.21 -19.06
C LEU A 306 -9.33 -31.44 -18.33
N TYR A 307 -9.87 -30.44 -17.65
CA TYR A 307 -11.17 -30.52 -17.00
C TYR A 307 -12.35 -30.31 -17.96
N ARG A 308 -12.17 -29.81 -19.17
CA ARG A 308 -13.24 -29.56 -20.16
C ARG A 308 -13.67 -30.83 -20.85
#